data_31749be7e7914528ec1026232bfd1fa4
#
_entry.id   31749be7e7914528ec1026232bfd1fa4
#
_cell.length_a   1.000
_cell.length_b   1.000
_cell.length_c   1.000
_cell.angle_alpha   90.00
_cell.angle_beta   90.00
_cell.angle_gamma   90.00
#
_symmetry.space_group_name_H-M   'P 1'
#
loop_
_entity.id
_entity.type
_entity.pdbx_description
1 polymer ?
#
loop_
_entity_poly.entity_id
_entity_poly.type
_entity_poly.pdbx_seq_one_letter_code
_entity_poly.pdbx_strand_id
1 'polypeptide(L)'
;MSLTTAPQKTFERTKEAIPDGVCCVYKPPGWTSSNAVSKIRGTLERAIRVKGQKRTKVKVGHGGTLDPNARGCLVIGVGTGCRMMQSYLKGGKEYFAVGKLGEATDTLDGEGNVTSTKPFDDSTLQRMEALLPQFTGDIMQVPPMYSALHKDGKRLYELARQGVEV
;
A
#
# COMPACT_ATOMS: atom_id res chain seq x y z
N MET A 1 -37.24 -21.72 -4.35
CA MET A 1 -35.93 -22.11 -3.76
C MET A 1 -35.69 -21.19 -2.59
N SER A 2 -35.83 -21.71 -1.37
CA SER A 2 -35.62 -20.95 -0.13
C SER A 2 -34.13 -20.89 0.18
N LEU A 3 -33.57 -19.68 0.24
CA LEU A 3 -32.17 -19.45 0.67
C LEU A 3 -32.11 -19.63 2.18
N THR A 4 -31.63 -20.77 2.63
CA THR A 4 -31.34 -21.04 4.03
C THR A 4 -30.14 -20.16 4.45
N THR A 5 -30.41 -19.10 5.22
CA THR A 5 -29.37 -18.29 5.85
C THR A 5 -28.63 -19.13 6.90
N ALA A 6 -27.33 -19.31 6.72
CA ALA A 6 -26.48 -19.95 7.71
C ALA A 6 -26.54 -19.18 9.03
N PRO A 7 -26.52 -19.86 10.20
CA PRO A 7 -26.58 -19.21 11.50
C PRO A 7 -25.36 -18.32 11.68
N GLN A 8 -25.58 -17.04 11.93
CA GLN A 8 -24.53 -16.10 12.36
C GLN A 8 -24.05 -16.57 13.74
N LYS A 9 -22.81 -17.08 13.80
CA LYS A 9 -22.13 -17.34 15.08
C LYS A 9 -21.99 -16.01 15.81
N THR A 10 -22.75 -15.82 16.87
CA THR A 10 -22.52 -14.76 17.86
C THR A 10 -21.20 -15.05 18.55
N PHE A 11 -20.18 -14.23 18.24
CA PHE A 11 -18.92 -14.28 18.98
C PHE A 11 -19.17 -13.79 20.42
N GLU A 12 -19.09 -14.67 21.40
CA GLU A 12 -19.01 -14.24 22.79
C GLU A 12 -17.74 -13.39 22.98
N ARG A 13 -17.94 -12.17 23.51
CA ARG A 13 -16.85 -11.23 23.78
C ARG A 13 -16.06 -11.70 25.01
N THR A 14 -15.10 -12.60 24.81
CA THR A 14 -14.17 -13.00 25.86
C THR A 14 -12.90 -12.15 25.79
N LYS A 15 -12.34 -11.87 26.97
CA LYS A 15 -11.11 -11.05 27.16
C LYS A 15 -9.86 -11.62 26.44
N GLU A 16 -9.95 -12.83 25.92
CA GLU A 16 -8.82 -13.67 25.47
C GLU A 16 -8.59 -13.70 23.95
N ALA A 17 -9.47 -13.11 23.15
CA ALA A 17 -9.38 -13.24 21.70
C ALA A 17 -9.00 -11.93 20.99
N ILE A 18 -7.84 -11.36 21.30
CA ILE A 18 -7.22 -10.42 20.36
C ILE A 18 -6.71 -11.27 19.20
N PRO A 19 -7.18 -11.05 17.96
CA PRO A 19 -6.61 -11.76 16.80
C PRO A 19 -5.11 -11.54 16.77
N ASP A 20 -4.35 -12.61 16.63
CA ASP A 20 -2.90 -12.58 16.53
C ASP A 20 -2.47 -13.32 15.27
N GLY A 21 -1.65 -12.70 14.44
CA GLY A 21 -1.19 -13.32 13.21
C GLY A 21 -1.12 -12.37 12.02
N VAL A 22 -1.20 -12.94 10.83
CA VAL A 22 -1.08 -12.23 9.55
C VAL A 22 -2.32 -12.48 8.72
N CYS A 23 -2.82 -11.44 8.09
CA CYS A 23 -3.90 -11.52 7.11
C CYS A 23 -3.62 -10.60 5.92
N CYS A 24 -4.35 -10.85 4.84
CA CYS A 24 -4.33 -10.01 3.66
C CYS A 24 -5.65 -9.25 3.56
N VAL A 25 -5.57 -7.96 3.24
CA VAL A 25 -6.74 -7.12 3.03
C VAL A 25 -6.64 -6.40 1.69
N TYR A 26 -7.78 -6.10 1.09
CA TYR A 26 -7.84 -5.22 -0.06
C TYR A 26 -7.75 -3.76 0.39
N LYS A 27 -6.73 -3.04 -0.07
CA LYS A 27 -6.63 -1.58 0.08
C LYS A 27 -7.31 -0.91 -1.11
N PRO A 28 -8.35 -0.11 -0.91
CA PRO A 28 -8.98 0.63 -1.99
C PRO A 28 -8.13 1.81 -2.46
N PRO A 29 -8.37 2.35 -3.67
CA PRO A 29 -7.77 3.60 -4.10
C PRO A 29 -8.20 4.77 -3.18
N GLY A 30 -7.40 5.83 -3.12
CA GLY A 30 -7.61 6.99 -2.26
C GLY A 30 -7.27 6.78 -0.78
N TRP A 31 -6.85 5.57 -0.40
CA TRP A 31 -6.41 5.25 0.96
C TRP A 31 -4.90 5.07 1.03
N THR A 32 -4.28 5.61 2.07
CA THR A 32 -2.90 5.22 2.41
C THR A 32 -2.91 3.84 3.10
N SER A 33 -1.76 3.15 3.07
CA SER A 33 -1.59 1.90 3.86
C SER A 33 -1.81 2.15 5.36
N SER A 34 -1.45 3.32 5.87
CA SER A 34 -1.70 3.73 7.26
C SER A 34 -3.18 3.92 7.58
N ASN A 35 -4.01 4.39 6.62
CA ASN A 35 -5.47 4.45 6.79
C ASN A 35 -6.05 3.05 7.00
N ALA A 36 -5.62 2.08 6.19
CA ALA A 36 -6.06 0.69 6.33
C ALA A 36 -5.69 0.10 7.70
N VAL A 37 -4.42 0.29 8.12
CA VAL A 37 -3.95 -0.13 9.47
C VAL A 37 -4.78 0.51 10.58
N SER A 38 -5.05 1.81 10.51
CA SER A 38 -5.81 2.55 11.52
C SER A 38 -7.27 2.09 11.59
N LYS A 39 -7.88 1.80 10.43
CA LYS A 39 -9.25 1.26 10.35
C LYS A 39 -9.34 -0.12 11.01
N ILE A 40 -8.42 -1.02 10.67
CA ILE A 40 -8.38 -2.38 11.24
C ILE A 40 -8.14 -2.31 12.74
N ARG A 41 -7.12 -1.54 13.19
CA ARG A 41 -6.84 -1.34 14.61
C ARG A 41 -8.07 -0.87 15.36
N GLY A 42 -8.72 0.19 14.89
CA GLY A 42 -9.90 0.75 15.53
C GLY A 42 -11.10 -0.21 15.55
N THR A 43 -11.23 -1.08 14.54
CA THR A 43 -12.26 -2.12 14.49
C THR A 43 -12.00 -3.20 15.54
N LEU A 44 -10.76 -3.71 15.60
CA LEU A 44 -10.35 -4.72 16.59
C LEU A 44 -10.48 -4.19 18.03
N GLU A 45 -9.97 -2.99 18.30
CA GLU A 45 -10.06 -2.37 19.63
C GLU A 45 -11.52 -2.13 20.07
N ARG A 46 -12.43 -1.85 19.13
CA ARG A 46 -13.87 -1.76 19.44
C ARG A 46 -14.48 -3.12 19.72
N ALA A 47 -14.11 -4.14 18.96
CA ALA A 47 -14.65 -5.50 19.12
C ALA A 47 -14.30 -6.11 20.48
N ILE A 48 -13.08 -5.87 20.99
CA ILE A 48 -12.60 -6.39 22.28
C ILE A 48 -12.90 -5.48 23.47
N ARG A 49 -13.54 -4.33 23.24
CA ARG A 49 -13.81 -3.33 24.30
C ARG A 49 -14.84 -3.85 25.29
N VAL A 50 -14.47 -3.91 26.57
CA VAL A 50 -15.36 -4.17 27.68
C VAL A 50 -15.74 -2.84 28.36
N LYS A 51 -17.05 -2.63 28.59
CA LYS A 51 -17.55 -1.41 29.27
C LYS A 51 -16.99 -1.33 30.69
N GLY A 52 -16.48 -0.17 31.07
CA GLY A 52 -15.89 0.07 32.41
C GLY A 52 -14.41 -0.36 32.55
N GLN A 53 -13.80 -0.93 31.53
CA GLN A 53 -12.39 -1.28 31.55
C GLN A 53 -11.53 -0.30 30.73
N LYS A 54 -10.23 -0.20 31.09
CA LYS A 54 -9.24 0.59 30.35
C LYS A 54 -9.15 0.07 28.89
N ARG A 55 -9.03 0.99 27.93
CA ARG A 55 -8.90 0.65 26.51
C ARG A 55 -7.68 -0.24 26.25
N THR A 56 -7.89 -1.41 25.69
CA THR A 56 -6.82 -2.31 25.24
C THR A 56 -6.33 -1.82 23.88
N LYS A 57 -5.03 -1.58 23.76
CA LYS A 57 -4.39 -1.22 22.48
C LYS A 57 -4.03 -2.49 21.71
N VAL A 58 -4.39 -2.54 20.44
CA VAL A 58 -4.03 -3.62 19.52
C VAL A 58 -2.87 -3.17 18.64
N LYS A 59 -1.77 -3.93 18.62
CA LYS A 59 -0.66 -3.69 17.72
C LYS A 59 -1.08 -4.15 16.31
N VAL A 60 -1.03 -3.25 15.32
CA VAL A 60 -1.33 -3.53 13.91
C VAL A 60 -0.31 -2.82 13.04
N GLY A 61 0.24 -3.52 12.06
CA GLY A 61 1.20 -2.99 11.08
C GLY A 61 0.95 -3.57 9.69
N HIS A 62 1.69 -3.10 8.69
CA HIS A 62 1.61 -3.61 7.31
C HIS A 62 2.98 -4.07 6.80
N GLY A 63 2.99 -5.04 5.89
CA GLY A 63 4.17 -5.65 5.28
C GLY A 63 4.52 -5.10 3.89
N GLY A 64 4.28 -3.83 3.65
CA GLY A 64 4.58 -3.12 2.43
C GLY A 64 3.72 -1.89 2.30
N THR A 65 4.17 -0.88 1.57
CA THR A 65 3.41 0.34 1.31
C THR A 65 2.82 0.26 -0.09
N LEU A 66 1.52 0.52 -0.20
CA LEU A 66 0.86 0.83 -1.46
C LEU A 66 0.63 2.34 -1.50
N ASP A 67 0.88 2.94 -2.65
CA ASP A 67 0.60 4.35 -2.88
C ASP A 67 -0.90 4.65 -2.73
N PRO A 68 -1.29 5.90 -2.45
CA PRO A 68 -2.69 6.24 -2.21
C PRO A 68 -3.62 5.76 -3.33
N ASN A 69 -3.26 6.00 -4.59
CA ASN A 69 -4.07 5.61 -5.74
C ASN A 69 -3.91 4.15 -6.16
N ALA A 70 -2.85 3.46 -5.70
CA ALA A 70 -2.73 2.02 -5.90
C ALA A 70 -3.82 1.28 -5.11
N ARG A 71 -4.32 0.19 -5.69
CA ARG A 71 -5.29 -0.72 -5.08
C ARG A 71 -4.75 -2.14 -5.09
N GLY A 72 -5.16 -2.95 -4.14
CA GLY A 72 -4.79 -4.35 -4.13
C GLY A 72 -4.51 -4.92 -2.75
N CYS A 73 -3.73 -5.97 -2.76
CA CYS A 73 -3.39 -6.77 -1.60
C CYS A 73 -2.42 -6.03 -0.67
N LEU A 74 -2.84 -5.81 0.58
CA LEU A 74 -2.01 -5.27 1.65
C LEU A 74 -1.91 -6.30 2.77
N VAL A 75 -0.69 -6.76 3.06
CA VAL A 75 -0.45 -7.69 4.16
C VAL A 75 -0.46 -6.93 5.49
N ILE A 76 -1.27 -7.41 6.42
CA ILE A 76 -1.47 -6.84 7.76
C ILE A 76 -1.01 -7.83 8.80
N GLY A 77 -0.18 -7.37 9.73
CA GLY A 77 0.17 -8.07 10.96
C GLY A 77 -0.62 -7.53 12.14
N VAL A 78 -1.15 -8.43 12.96
CA VAL A 78 -1.84 -8.12 14.21
C VAL A 78 -1.08 -8.78 15.35
N GLY A 79 -0.85 -8.07 16.44
CA GLY A 79 -0.15 -8.61 17.61
C GLY A 79 1.28 -9.07 17.27
N THR A 80 1.60 -10.33 17.53
CA THR A 80 2.91 -10.94 17.22
C THR A 80 3.16 -11.06 15.72
N GLY A 81 2.09 -11.15 14.91
CA GLY A 81 2.18 -11.14 13.45
C GLY A 81 2.90 -9.90 12.88
N CYS A 82 2.94 -8.79 13.61
CA CYS A 82 3.71 -7.62 13.22
C CYS A 82 5.23 -7.88 13.09
N ARG A 83 5.75 -8.93 13.73
CA ARG A 83 7.18 -9.31 13.61
C ARG A 83 7.52 -9.85 12.22
N MET A 84 6.52 -10.39 11.51
CA MET A 84 6.69 -10.95 10.17
C MET A 84 6.66 -9.88 9.06
N MET A 85 6.26 -8.65 9.39
CA MET A 85 6.05 -7.60 8.37
C MET A 85 7.32 -7.26 7.59
N GLN A 86 8.49 -7.39 8.21
CA GLN A 86 9.77 -7.14 7.56
C GLN A 86 10.07 -8.16 6.44
N SER A 87 9.69 -9.43 6.59
CA SER A 87 9.85 -10.43 5.53
C SER A 87 8.94 -10.15 4.33
N TYR A 88 7.71 -9.74 4.58
CA TYR A 88 6.79 -9.32 3.50
C TYR A 88 7.23 -8.04 2.82
N LEU A 89 7.83 -7.08 3.56
CA LEU A 89 8.39 -5.86 2.98
C LEU A 89 9.50 -6.16 1.97
N LYS A 90 10.33 -7.17 2.26
CA LYS A 90 11.44 -7.61 1.40
C LYS A 90 11.03 -8.64 0.34
N GLY A 91 9.85 -9.23 0.46
CA GLY A 91 9.35 -10.27 -0.45
C GLY A 91 9.05 -9.75 -1.85
N GLY A 92 8.93 -10.67 -2.80
CA GLY A 92 8.51 -10.38 -4.17
C GLY A 92 7.14 -9.70 -4.22
N LYS A 93 6.95 -8.84 -5.22
CA LYS A 93 5.71 -8.11 -5.46
C LYS A 93 5.40 -8.12 -6.95
N GLU A 94 4.12 -8.19 -7.27
CA GLU A 94 3.63 -8.08 -8.63
C GLU A 94 2.69 -6.88 -8.72
N TYR A 95 2.81 -6.12 -9.81
CA TYR A 95 2.00 -4.94 -10.07
C TYR A 95 1.43 -5.01 -11.47
N PHE A 96 0.17 -4.62 -11.60
CA PHE A 96 -0.46 -4.30 -12.87
C PHE A 96 -0.59 -2.80 -12.98
N ALA A 97 0.13 -2.20 -13.92
CA ALA A 97 0.13 -0.76 -14.15
C ALA A 97 -0.51 -0.41 -15.48
N VAL A 98 -1.30 0.66 -15.51
CA VAL A 98 -1.87 1.23 -16.73
C VAL A 98 -1.23 2.60 -16.94
N GLY A 99 -0.43 2.73 -17.99
CA GLY A 99 0.18 3.98 -18.38
C GLY A 99 -0.65 4.70 -19.46
N LYS A 100 -0.79 6.02 -19.35
CA LYS A 100 -1.35 6.89 -20.40
C LYS A 100 -0.19 7.47 -21.20
N LEU A 101 -0.18 7.21 -22.50
CA LEU A 101 0.80 7.81 -23.42
C LEU A 101 0.49 9.29 -23.70
N GLY A 102 1.49 10.04 -24.11
CA GLY A 102 1.37 11.41 -24.59
C GLY A 102 1.45 12.48 -23.51
N GLU A 103 1.50 12.13 -22.23
CA GLU A 103 1.62 13.08 -21.12
C GLU A 103 2.73 12.67 -20.16
N ALA A 104 3.46 13.65 -19.63
CA ALA A 104 4.39 13.48 -18.52
C ALA A 104 3.98 14.39 -17.37
N THR A 105 4.23 13.97 -16.14
CA THR A 105 3.91 14.73 -14.93
C THR A 105 5.16 14.99 -14.09
N ASP A 106 5.10 15.99 -13.22
CA ASP A 106 6.18 16.35 -12.31
C ASP A 106 6.47 15.28 -11.25
N THR A 107 5.47 14.46 -10.91
CA THR A 107 5.62 13.34 -9.95
C THR A 107 5.94 11.99 -10.63
N LEU A 108 5.95 11.93 -11.96
CA LEU A 108 6.11 10.70 -12.77
C LEU A 108 4.99 9.67 -12.53
N ASP A 109 3.85 10.10 -12.03
CA ASP A 109 2.63 9.30 -11.84
C ASP A 109 1.38 10.11 -12.18
N GLY A 110 0.20 9.51 -12.00
CA GLY A 110 -1.08 10.15 -12.30
C GLY A 110 -1.56 11.18 -11.26
N GLU A 111 -0.80 11.47 -10.21
CA GLU A 111 -1.15 12.46 -9.17
C GLU A 111 -0.55 13.85 -9.46
N GLY A 112 0.48 13.91 -10.30
CA GLY A 112 1.20 15.15 -10.60
C GLY A 112 0.52 16.05 -11.63
N ASN A 113 1.04 17.28 -11.72
CA ASN A 113 0.64 18.21 -12.77
C ASN A 113 1.30 17.84 -14.09
N VAL A 114 0.56 17.96 -15.19
CA VAL A 114 1.11 17.72 -16.53
C VAL A 114 2.17 18.76 -16.85
N THR A 115 3.40 18.30 -17.10
CA THR A 115 4.55 19.15 -17.44
C THR A 115 4.88 19.15 -18.93
N SER A 116 4.45 18.10 -19.65
CA SER A 116 4.72 17.95 -21.09
C SER A 116 3.63 17.12 -21.74
N THR A 117 3.24 17.51 -22.95
CA THR A 117 2.33 16.74 -23.80
C THR A 117 3.00 16.51 -25.14
N LYS A 118 2.96 15.26 -25.64
CA LYS A 118 3.50 14.87 -26.94
C LYS A 118 2.52 13.95 -27.67
N PRO A 119 2.39 14.06 -29.00
CA PRO A 119 1.60 13.11 -29.76
C PRO A 119 2.21 11.72 -29.69
N PHE A 120 1.38 10.70 -29.78
CA PHE A 120 1.79 9.30 -29.84
C PHE A 120 1.00 8.56 -30.94
N ASP A 121 1.58 7.49 -31.43
CA ASP A 121 1.02 6.60 -32.47
C ASP A 121 1.42 5.14 -32.19
N ASP A 122 1.02 4.23 -33.07
CA ASP A 122 1.34 2.81 -32.93
C ASP A 122 2.85 2.54 -32.93
N SER A 123 3.66 3.36 -33.63
CA SER A 123 5.12 3.23 -33.59
C SER A 123 5.69 3.58 -32.21
N THR A 124 5.01 4.42 -31.46
CA THR A 124 5.38 4.74 -30.06
C THR A 124 5.21 3.54 -29.16
N LEU A 125 4.12 2.80 -29.28
CA LEU A 125 3.88 1.56 -28.52
C LEU A 125 4.94 0.51 -28.85
N GLN A 126 5.21 0.26 -30.12
CA GLN A 126 6.25 -0.68 -30.58
C GLN A 126 7.65 -0.33 -30.02
N ARG A 127 7.99 0.96 -29.99
CA ARG A 127 9.25 1.43 -29.40
C ARG A 127 9.30 1.21 -27.88
N MET A 128 8.18 1.42 -27.18
CA MET A 128 8.08 1.11 -25.75
C MET A 128 8.30 -0.39 -25.49
N GLU A 129 7.63 -1.26 -26.22
CA GLU A 129 7.80 -2.71 -26.11
C GLU A 129 9.25 -3.14 -26.33
N ALA A 130 9.92 -2.55 -27.33
CA ALA A 130 11.33 -2.82 -27.61
C ALA A 130 12.29 -2.36 -26.51
N LEU A 131 11.87 -1.41 -25.66
CA LEU A 131 12.65 -0.94 -24.52
C LEU A 131 12.49 -1.79 -23.26
N LEU A 132 11.41 -2.56 -23.11
CA LEU A 132 11.13 -3.33 -21.89
C LEU A 132 12.28 -4.25 -21.44
N PRO A 133 13.04 -4.91 -22.35
CA PRO A 133 14.20 -5.71 -21.94
C PRO A 133 15.25 -4.92 -21.16
N GLN A 134 15.39 -3.60 -21.38
CA GLN A 134 16.34 -2.76 -20.66
C GLN A 134 15.93 -2.49 -19.21
N PHE A 135 14.65 -2.74 -18.88
CA PHE A 135 14.07 -2.58 -17.55
C PHE A 135 13.79 -3.92 -16.86
N THR A 136 14.39 -5.01 -17.38
CA THR A 136 14.16 -6.37 -16.88
C THR A 136 15.44 -6.90 -16.24
N GLY A 137 15.29 -7.64 -15.12
CA GLY A 137 16.41 -8.20 -14.37
C GLY A 137 17.02 -7.21 -13.38
N ASP A 138 18.26 -7.43 -13.01
CA ASP A 138 18.99 -6.57 -12.07
C ASP A 138 19.51 -5.31 -12.79
N ILE A 139 18.85 -4.20 -12.53
CA ILE A 139 19.18 -2.90 -13.13
C ILE A 139 19.49 -1.86 -12.05
N MET A 140 20.32 -0.88 -12.40
CA MET A 140 20.52 0.31 -11.57
C MET A 140 19.45 1.35 -11.89
N GLN A 141 18.72 1.79 -10.88
CA GLN A 141 17.67 2.81 -11.01
C GLN A 141 18.02 4.04 -10.19
N VAL A 142 17.92 5.22 -10.79
CA VAL A 142 17.89 6.49 -10.05
C VAL A 142 16.49 6.61 -9.41
N PRO A 143 16.38 6.62 -8.09
CA PRO A 143 15.08 6.70 -7.44
C PRO A 143 14.39 8.04 -7.76
N PRO A 144 13.07 8.02 -8.04
CA PRO A 144 12.34 9.28 -8.19
C PRO A 144 12.30 10.05 -6.87
N MET A 145 12.32 11.38 -6.95
CA MET A 145 12.27 12.25 -5.76
C MET A 145 10.98 12.05 -4.93
N TYR A 146 9.87 11.73 -5.58
CA TYR A 146 8.60 11.42 -4.90
C TYR A 146 8.53 9.94 -4.47
N SER A 147 9.56 9.47 -3.77
CA SER A 147 9.63 8.11 -3.22
C SER A 147 9.77 8.09 -1.70
N ALA A 148 9.49 6.93 -1.09
CA ALA A 148 9.60 6.71 0.35
C ALA A 148 11.03 6.34 0.81
N LEU A 149 12.01 6.35 -0.08
CA LEU A 149 13.41 6.12 0.25
C LEU A 149 13.96 7.24 1.14
N HIS A 150 14.94 6.90 1.99
CA HIS A 150 15.53 7.86 2.92
C HIS A 150 16.92 8.28 2.43
N LYS A 151 17.17 9.59 2.55
CA LYS A 151 18.53 10.17 2.47
C LYS A 151 18.73 11.07 3.70
N ASP A 152 19.79 10.85 4.44
CA ASP A 152 20.15 11.61 5.64
C ASP A 152 19.02 11.69 6.68
N GLY A 153 18.28 10.58 6.86
CA GLY A 153 17.19 10.43 7.82
C GLY A 153 15.85 11.04 7.40
N LYS A 154 15.77 11.72 6.25
CA LYS A 154 14.52 12.25 5.67
C LYS A 154 14.09 11.44 4.46
N ARG A 155 12.80 11.38 4.21
CA ARG A 155 12.26 10.73 3.01
C ARG A 155 12.42 11.63 1.79
N LEU A 156 12.71 11.05 0.62
CA LEU A 156 12.91 11.81 -0.60
C LEU A 156 11.70 12.68 -0.96
N TYR A 157 10.47 12.17 -0.79
CA TYR A 157 9.26 12.97 -1.04
C TYR A 157 9.11 14.17 -0.10
N GLU A 158 9.66 14.12 1.13
CA GLU A 158 9.67 15.25 2.06
C GLU A 158 10.66 16.32 1.60
N LEU A 159 11.81 15.90 1.07
CA LEU A 159 12.81 16.79 0.47
C LEU A 159 12.27 17.45 -0.81
N ALA A 160 11.62 16.64 -1.69
CA ALA A 160 11.01 17.15 -2.92
C ALA A 160 9.96 18.24 -2.64
N ARG A 161 9.11 18.06 -1.62
CA ARG A 161 8.12 19.08 -1.21
C ARG A 161 8.75 20.36 -0.65
N GLN A 162 9.99 20.29 -0.19
CA GLN A 162 10.79 21.44 0.25
C GLN A 162 11.60 22.06 -0.88
N GLY A 163 11.46 21.58 -2.14
CA GLY A 163 12.21 22.04 -3.30
C GLY A 163 13.67 21.62 -3.31
N VAL A 164 14.04 20.61 -2.51
CA VAL A 164 15.42 20.08 -2.46
C VAL A 164 15.53 18.91 -3.43
N GLU A 165 16.37 19.05 -4.46
CA GLU A 165 16.80 17.95 -5.34
C GLU A 165 18.00 17.22 -4.71
N VAL A 166 18.01 15.90 -4.92
CA VAL A 166 19.01 15.01 -4.29
C VAL A 166 19.62 14.09 -5.35
#